data_b8605c9491b307bc6fe76bc1e8731c2f
#
_entry.id   b8605c9491b307bc6fe76bc1e8731c2f
#
_cell.length_a   1.000
_cell.length_b   1.000
_cell.length_c   1.000
_cell.angle_alpha   90.00
_cell.angle_beta   90.00
_cell.angle_gamma   90.00
#
_symmetry.space_group_name_H-M   'P 1'
#
loop_
_entity.id
_entity.type
_entity.pdbx_description
1 polymer ?
#
loop_
_entity_poly.entity_id
_entity_poly.type
_entity_poly.pdbx_seq_one_letter_code
_entity_poly.pdbx_strand_id
1 'polypeptide(L)'
;MLTELKKEYPWLYEISNPSLQQSLRKLDNAFTTFFRKNTDYPNFRSKKDNQYFFVPSGFRVHRNKLIIPKFMNGIKFRDRSEIPEHIKQVVMTKDVERYYASIQYESEEELPKGNGTVGIDMGIKSFITTSDGLQVEPLNALRRDEKRLKRQQKKLERKEKGSKNRKKQILRLQKVHQQIRDARTDFNHKVSTAIAKHYGTVVIEDLNIQGMQQNHHLAKSITDLGWFQLGKMLEYKLGWRKAELITIGRFDPSSKLCSNCGNIKHDLKLSLRCLRSCNRQGP
;
A
#
# COMPACT_ATOMS: atom_id res chain seq x y z
N MET A 1 -12.94 34.40 -4.78
CA MET A 1 -12.66 33.20 -5.61
C MET A 1 -13.74 32.10 -5.45
N LEU A 2 -13.87 31.35 -4.33
CA LEU A 2 -14.90 30.29 -4.25
C LEU A 2 -16.35 30.81 -4.30
N THR A 3 -16.61 31.96 -3.71
CA THR A 3 -17.92 32.62 -3.73
C THR A 3 -18.31 33.08 -5.15
N GLU A 4 -17.37 33.55 -5.92
CA GLU A 4 -17.55 33.96 -7.32
C GLU A 4 -17.80 32.75 -8.20
N LEU A 5 -16.96 31.71 -8.07
CA LEU A 5 -17.15 30.45 -8.80
C LEU A 5 -18.54 29.84 -8.55
N LYS A 6 -19.09 29.98 -7.33
CA LYS A 6 -20.43 29.48 -7.04
C LYS A 6 -21.54 30.28 -7.71
N LYS A 7 -21.33 31.57 -7.93
CA LYS A 7 -22.27 32.40 -8.72
C LYS A 7 -22.25 31.99 -10.19
N GLU A 8 -21.08 31.73 -10.72
CA GLU A 8 -20.88 31.28 -12.11
C GLU A 8 -21.36 29.84 -12.32
N TYR A 9 -21.10 28.95 -11.34
CA TYR A 9 -21.45 27.54 -11.39
C TYR A 9 -22.37 27.14 -10.22
N PRO A 10 -23.69 27.33 -10.32
CA PRO A 10 -24.64 27.11 -9.21
C PRO A 10 -24.65 25.69 -8.64
N TRP A 11 -24.31 24.68 -9.44
CA TRP A 11 -24.22 23.27 -8.98
C TRP A 11 -23.17 23.07 -7.87
N LEU A 12 -22.20 23.99 -7.72
CA LEU A 12 -21.23 23.94 -6.61
C LEU A 12 -21.88 24.13 -5.24
N TYR A 13 -23.11 24.69 -5.16
CA TYR A 13 -23.84 24.76 -3.89
C TYR A 13 -24.32 23.39 -3.39
N GLU A 14 -24.42 22.40 -4.26
CA GLU A 14 -24.74 21.03 -3.88
C GLU A 14 -23.59 20.34 -3.15
N ILE A 15 -22.36 20.82 -3.33
CA ILE A 15 -21.15 20.26 -2.75
C ILE A 15 -20.81 20.95 -1.43
N SER A 16 -20.29 20.17 -0.49
CA SER A 16 -19.81 20.67 0.80
C SER A 16 -18.70 21.71 0.65
N ASN A 17 -18.84 22.86 1.32
CA ASN A 17 -17.84 23.94 1.30
C ASN A 17 -16.44 23.48 1.73
N PRO A 18 -16.26 22.76 2.84
CA PRO A 18 -14.95 22.25 3.25
C PRO A 18 -14.29 21.38 2.19
N SER A 19 -15.06 20.56 1.47
CA SER A 19 -14.53 19.71 0.39
C SER A 19 -14.08 20.51 -0.81
N LEU A 20 -14.81 21.57 -1.18
CA LEU A 20 -14.41 22.50 -2.25
C LEU A 20 -13.15 23.27 -1.88
N GLN A 21 -13.08 23.82 -0.67
CA GLN A 21 -11.87 24.50 -0.17
C GLN A 21 -10.65 23.58 -0.19
N GLN A 22 -10.82 22.31 0.19
CA GLN A 22 -9.73 21.34 0.15
C GLN A 22 -9.26 21.02 -1.28
N SER A 23 -10.17 21.07 -2.26
CA SER A 23 -9.80 20.90 -3.67
C SER A 23 -8.96 22.08 -4.17
N LEU A 24 -9.31 23.31 -3.78
CA LEU A 24 -8.53 24.51 -4.09
C LEU A 24 -7.15 24.49 -3.43
N ARG A 25 -7.07 24.11 -2.14
CA ARG A 25 -5.77 23.96 -1.43
C ARG A 25 -4.88 22.94 -2.11
N LYS A 26 -5.44 21.82 -2.62
CA LYS A 26 -4.67 20.83 -3.36
C LYS A 26 -4.13 21.35 -4.68
N LEU A 27 -4.93 22.14 -5.38
CA LEU A 27 -4.49 22.79 -6.61
C LEU A 27 -3.34 23.78 -6.32
N ASP A 28 -3.48 24.61 -5.30
CA ASP A 28 -2.44 25.53 -4.86
C ASP A 28 -1.14 24.81 -4.49
N ASN A 29 -1.24 23.74 -3.68
CA ASN A 29 -0.10 22.91 -3.34
C ASN A 29 0.56 22.26 -4.55
N ALA A 30 -0.22 21.81 -5.54
CA ALA A 30 0.31 21.21 -6.76
C ALA A 30 1.14 22.22 -7.57
N PHE A 31 0.64 23.45 -7.72
CA PHE A 31 1.40 24.52 -8.39
C PHE A 31 2.60 24.99 -7.57
N THR A 32 2.47 25.12 -6.25
CA THR A 32 3.59 25.46 -5.37
C THR A 32 4.72 24.45 -5.49
N THR A 33 4.39 23.14 -5.54
CA THR A 33 5.37 22.05 -5.67
C THR A 33 6.02 22.07 -7.04
N PHE A 34 5.27 22.37 -8.09
CA PHE A 34 5.78 22.55 -9.45
C PHE A 34 6.75 23.74 -9.53
N PHE A 35 6.38 24.91 -9.02
CA PHE A 35 7.25 26.08 -9.05
C PHE A 35 8.53 25.90 -8.22
N ARG A 36 8.50 25.07 -7.18
CA ARG A 36 9.69 24.64 -6.42
C ARG A 36 10.52 23.57 -7.16
N LYS A 37 10.16 23.20 -8.38
CA LYS A 37 10.82 22.18 -9.21
C LYS A 37 10.90 20.78 -8.58
N ASN A 38 9.95 20.47 -7.69
CA ASN A 38 9.88 19.16 -7.04
C ASN A 38 9.00 18.16 -7.81
N THR A 39 8.16 18.66 -8.74
CA THR A 39 7.25 17.83 -9.55
C THR A 39 7.07 18.43 -10.94
N ASP A 40 6.56 17.62 -11.87
CA ASP A 40 6.12 18.08 -13.18
C ASP A 40 4.86 18.96 -13.09
N TYR A 41 4.50 19.58 -14.23
CA TYR A 41 3.30 20.43 -14.35
C TYR A 41 2.04 19.64 -13.92
N PRO A 42 1.16 20.26 -13.12
CA PRO A 42 -0.05 19.58 -12.63
C PRO A 42 -0.98 19.15 -13.77
N ASN A 43 -1.35 17.88 -13.79
CA ASN A 43 -2.27 17.32 -14.77
C ASN A 43 -3.72 17.34 -14.26
N PHE A 44 -4.67 17.56 -15.18
CA PHE A 44 -6.09 17.44 -14.87
C PHE A 44 -6.45 16.00 -14.52
N ARG A 45 -7.23 15.84 -13.46
CA ARG A 45 -7.75 14.54 -13.08
C ARG A 45 -8.85 14.08 -14.04
N SER A 46 -8.71 12.86 -14.51
CA SER A 46 -9.70 12.19 -15.33
C SER A 46 -10.75 11.49 -14.47
N LYS A 47 -11.98 11.32 -14.99
CA LYS A 47 -12.99 10.43 -14.40
C LYS A 47 -12.55 8.94 -14.32
N LYS A 48 -11.45 8.59 -15.00
CA LYS A 48 -10.86 7.24 -14.97
C LYS A 48 -9.88 7.06 -13.82
N ASP A 49 -9.40 8.16 -13.22
CA ASP A 49 -8.49 8.13 -12.09
C ASP A 49 -9.24 7.76 -10.80
N ASN A 50 -8.49 7.49 -9.74
CA ASN A 50 -9.07 7.18 -8.43
C ASN A 50 -10.00 8.30 -7.98
N GLN A 51 -11.28 7.97 -7.80
CA GLN A 51 -12.30 8.92 -7.37
C GLN A 51 -12.26 9.04 -5.85
N TYR A 52 -11.91 10.20 -5.34
CA TYR A 52 -11.96 10.48 -3.90
C TYR A 52 -12.24 11.95 -3.62
N PHE A 53 -12.80 12.23 -2.46
CA PHE A 53 -12.94 13.59 -1.94
C PHE A 53 -12.68 13.61 -0.44
N PHE A 54 -12.25 14.76 0.05
CA PHE A 54 -11.95 14.99 1.45
C PHE A 54 -13.10 15.69 2.13
N VAL A 55 -13.36 15.28 3.36
CA VAL A 55 -14.26 15.93 4.29
C VAL A 55 -13.43 16.32 5.52
N PRO A 56 -12.80 17.50 5.52
CA PRO A 56 -11.90 17.91 6.58
C PRO A 56 -12.62 18.32 7.87
N SER A 57 -13.92 18.64 7.80
CA SER A 57 -14.73 19.08 8.95
C SER A 57 -16.21 18.89 8.70
N GLY A 58 -17.02 19.05 9.75
CA GLY A 58 -18.49 18.97 9.67
C GLY A 58 -19.02 17.53 9.53
N PHE A 59 -18.24 16.54 9.86
CA PHE A 59 -18.67 15.15 9.93
C PHE A 59 -18.95 14.73 11.37
N ARG A 60 -19.79 13.71 11.51
CA ARG A 60 -20.09 13.03 12.78
C ARG A 60 -20.25 11.55 12.52
N VAL A 61 -19.79 10.73 13.44
CA VAL A 61 -20.06 9.29 13.45
C VAL A 61 -21.05 9.02 14.56
N HIS A 62 -22.17 8.42 14.22
CA HIS A 62 -23.18 8.02 15.20
C HIS A 62 -23.58 6.57 14.92
N ARG A 63 -23.32 5.68 15.88
CA ARG A 63 -23.49 4.23 15.69
C ARG A 63 -22.75 3.75 14.43
N ASN A 64 -23.48 3.19 13.46
CA ASN A 64 -22.94 2.70 12.17
C ASN A 64 -23.23 3.66 11.00
N LYS A 65 -23.40 4.95 11.27
CA LYS A 65 -23.66 5.98 10.26
C LYS A 65 -22.59 7.06 10.31
N LEU A 66 -22.05 7.40 9.16
CA LEU A 66 -21.23 8.56 8.94
C LEU A 66 -22.11 9.69 8.40
N ILE A 67 -22.25 10.76 9.17
CA ILE A 67 -22.95 11.98 8.79
C ILE A 67 -21.89 12.94 8.26
N ILE A 68 -22.05 13.39 7.03
CA ILE A 68 -21.17 14.38 6.39
C ILE A 68 -22.00 15.52 5.84
N PRO A 69 -21.44 16.72 5.65
CA PRO A 69 -22.17 17.85 5.09
C PRO A 69 -22.84 17.47 3.77
N LYS A 70 -24.09 17.86 3.59
CA LYS A 70 -25.00 17.51 2.49
C LYS A 70 -25.58 16.08 2.53
N PHE A 71 -25.14 15.20 3.45
CA PHE A 71 -25.69 13.86 3.67
C PHE A 71 -26.16 13.69 5.13
N MET A 72 -27.09 14.55 5.55
CA MET A 72 -27.54 14.65 6.95
C MET A 72 -28.23 13.39 7.47
N ASN A 73 -28.84 12.58 6.60
CA ASN A 73 -29.45 11.29 6.96
C ASN A 73 -28.40 10.21 7.36
N GLY A 74 -27.13 10.53 7.13
CA GLY A 74 -26.01 9.65 7.38
C GLY A 74 -25.88 8.50 6.39
N ILE A 75 -24.65 8.14 6.10
CA ILE A 75 -24.27 7.02 5.21
C ILE A 75 -23.97 5.83 6.10
N LYS A 76 -24.75 4.75 5.96
CA LYS A 76 -24.49 3.51 6.70
C LYS A 76 -23.19 2.88 6.23
N PHE A 77 -22.31 2.52 7.13
CA PHE A 77 -21.07 1.81 6.86
C PHE A 77 -20.98 0.50 7.63
N ARG A 78 -20.11 -0.38 7.20
CA ARG A 78 -19.81 -1.66 7.85
C ARG A 78 -18.44 -1.56 8.49
N ASP A 79 -18.43 -1.35 9.77
CA ASP A 79 -17.24 -1.47 10.58
C ASP A 79 -17.60 -2.17 11.88
N ARG A 80 -16.66 -2.91 12.45
CA ARG A 80 -16.78 -3.60 13.75
C ARG A 80 -15.88 -2.98 14.78
N SER A 81 -14.99 -2.07 14.40
CA SER A 81 -14.13 -1.34 15.32
C SER A 81 -14.86 -0.17 15.96
N GLU A 82 -14.54 0.12 17.19
CA GLU A 82 -14.95 1.36 17.83
C GLU A 82 -14.23 2.52 17.14
N ILE A 83 -15.01 3.49 16.67
CA ILE A 83 -14.46 4.66 16.03
C ILE A 83 -14.23 5.71 17.12
N PRO A 84 -13.00 6.22 17.26
CA PRO A 84 -12.68 7.23 18.26
C PRO A 84 -13.52 8.49 18.08
N GLU A 85 -13.79 9.20 19.20
CA GLU A 85 -14.56 10.45 19.17
C GLU A 85 -13.83 11.58 18.46
N HIS A 86 -12.49 11.63 18.57
CA HIS A 86 -11.66 12.68 17.99
C HIS A 86 -11.17 12.34 16.58
N ILE A 87 -12.08 12.52 15.61
CA ILE A 87 -11.76 12.32 14.20
C ILE A 87 -11.23 13.64 13.61
N LYS A 88 -10.07 13.59 12.92
CA LYS A 88 -9.46 14.76 12.26
C LYS A 88 -10.02 15.03 10.87
N GLN A 89 -10.15 13.97 10.08
CA GLN A 89 -10.70 14.08 8.72
C GLN A 89 -11.23 12.74 8.23
N VAL A 90 -12.08 12.82 7.22
CA VAL A 90 -12.61 11.66 6.52
C VAL A 90 -12.28 11.79 5.04
N VAL A 91 -11.78 10.73 4.43
CA VAL A 91 -11.57 10.64 2.98
C VAL A 91 -12.52 9.59 2.42
N MET A 92 -13.43 10.04 1.55
CA MET A 92 -14.34 9.15 0.84
C MET A 92 -13.70 8.73 -0.47
N THR A 93 -13.59 7.44 -0.71
CA THR A 93 -12.98 6.88 -1.92
C THR A 93 -13.95 5.92 -2.60
N LYS A 94 -14.08 6.01 -3.91
CA LYS A 94 -14.79 5.04 -4.72
C LYS A 94 -13.80 4.07 -5.36
N ASP A 95 -14.02 2.78 -5.16
CA ASP A 95 -13.23 1.74 -5.78
C ASP A 95 -14.16 0.71 -6.42
N VAL A 96 -14.12 0.66 -7.74
CA VAL A 96 -15.03 -0.11 -8.61
C VAL A 96 -16.49 0.27 -8.34
N GLU A 97 -17.24 -0.50 -7.57
CA GLU A 97 -18.64 -0.24 -7.18
C GLU A 97 -18.81 -0.02 -5.67
N ARG A 98 -17.73 0.00 -4.92
CA ARG A 98 -17.75 0.19 -3.46
C ARG A 98 -17.26 1.57 -3.09
N TYR A 99 -17.81 2.09 -1.99
CA TYR A 99 -17.33 3.30 -1.36
C TYR A 99 -16.68 2.95 -0.03
N TYR A 100 -15.57 3.60 0.23
CA TYR A 100 -14.81 3.46 1.46
C TYR A 100 -14.65 4.82 2.13
N ALA A 101 -14.75 4.82 3.45
CA ALA A 101 -14.43 5.98 4.27
C ALA A 101 -13.14 5.68 5.03
N SER A 102 -12.06 6.40 4.72
CA SER A 102 -10.83 6.37 5.52
C SER A 102 -10.95 7.46 6.57
N ILE A 103 -10.95 7.05 7.82
CA ILE A 103 -11.12 7.93 8.99
C ILE A 103 -9.76 8.12 9.63
N GLN A 104 -9.30 9.37 9.71
CA GLN A 104 -8.07 9.73 10.40
C GLN A 104 -8.41 10.26 11.80
N TYR A 105 -7.78 9.69 12.80
CA TYR A 105 -7.92 10.08 14.20
C TYR A 105 -6.55 10.09 14.91
N GLU A 106 -6.47 10.75 16.03
CA GLU A 106 -5.36 10.64 16.96
C GLU A 106 -5.67 9.57 18.00
N SER A 107 -4.69 8.75 18.31
CA SER A 107 -4.74 7.79 19.39
C SER A 107 -3.59 8.07 20.35
N GLU A 108 -3.91 8.19 21.61
CA GLU A 108 -2.90 8.26 22.68
C GLU A 108 -2.45 6.86 23.14
N GLU A 109 -3.05 5.81 22.58
CA GLU A 109 -2.70 4.45 22.89
C GLU A 109 -1.28 4.14 22.44
N GLU A 110 -0.39 3.92 23.39
CA GLU A 110 0.97 3.45 23.12
C GLU A 110 0.96 1.95 22.80
N LEU A 111 1.30 1.63 21.56
CA LEU A 111 1.44 0.23 21.18
C LEU A 111 2.75 -0.34 21.73
N PRO A 112 2.74 -1.53 22.35
CA PRO A 112 3.94 -2.11 22.92
C PRO A 112 5.00 -2.35 21.84
N LYS A 113 6.24 -1.96 22.15
CA LYS A 113 7.41 -2.27 21.33
C LYS A 113 7.71 -3.76 21.39
N GLY A 114 8.03 -4.37 20.25
CA GLY A 114 8.52 -5.75 20.20
C GLY A 114 9.93 -5.89 20.78
N ASN A 115 10.39 -7.11 20.94
CA ASN A 115 11.70 -7.41 21.53
C ASN A 115 12.67 -7.95 20.46
N GLY A 116 13.97 -7.67 20.66
CA GLY A 116 15.04 -8.22 19.82
C GLY A 116 15.13 -7.61 18.42
N THR A 117 16.08 -8.15 17.66
CA THR A 117 16.37 -7.71 16.29
C THR A 117 16.19 -8.88 15.33
N VAL A 118 15.61 -8.62 14.16
CA VAL A 118 15.44 -9.61 13.10
C VAL A 118 15.89 -9.07 11.76
N GLY A 119 16.65 -9.87 11.01
CA GLY A 119 16.92 -9.67 9.59
C GLY A 119 15.85 -10.37 8.75
N ILE A 120 15.37 -9.72 7.70
CA ILE A 120 14.36 -10.24 6.79
C ILE A 120 14.91 -10.26 5.37
N ASP A 121 15.02 -11.45 4.80
CA ASP A 121 15.27 -11.69 3.38
C ASP A 121 13.93 -11.83 2.64
N MET A 122 13.75 -11.03 1.57
CA MET A 122 12.56 -11.04 0.73
C MET A 122 12.81 -11.85 -0.54
N GLY A 123 12.13 -13.00 -0.69
CA GLY A 123 12.36 -13.93 -1.77
C GLY A 123 11.11 -14.30 -2.58
N ILE A 124 11.32 -14.90 -3.77
CA ILE A 124 10.22 -15.34 -4.64
C ILE A 124 9.69 -16.73 -4.22
N LYS A 125 10.55 -17.60 -3.72
CA LYS A 125 10.16 -18.93 -3.24
C LYS A 125 9.49 -18.85 -1.87
N SER A 126 10.12 -18.17 -0.95
CA SER A 126 9.58 -17.74 0.33
C SER A 126 9.33 -16.25 0.27
N PHE A 127 8.15 -15.79 0.66
CA PHE A 127 7.81 -14.36 0.64
C PHE A 127 8.76 -13.56 1.51
N ILE A 128 9.02 -14.05 2.71
CA ILE A 128 10.07 -13.59 3.61
C ILE A 128 10.70 -14.79 4.32
N THR A 129 11.98 -14.67 4.61
CA THR A 129 12.71 -15.55 5.52
C THR A 129 13.37 -14.68 6.58
N THR A 130 13.17 -15.00 7.84
CA THR A 130 13.76 -14.24 8.95
C THR A 130 15.05 -14.89 9.44
N SER A 131 15.92 -14.10 10.08
CA SER A 131 17.20 -14.60 10.63
C SER A 131 17.04 -15.64 11.74
N ASP A 132 15.89 -15.68 12.40
CA ASP A 132 15.52 -16.69 13.41
C ASP A 132 14.88 -17.96 12.81
N GLY A 133 14.81 -18.05 11.47
CA GLY A 133 14.37 -19.23 10.74
C GLY A 133 12.90 -19.31 10.39
N LEU A 134 12.09 -18.28 10.71
CA LEU A 134 10.71 -18.24 10.26
C LEU A 134 10.65 -18.04 8.74
N GLN A 135 9.83 -18.84 8.07
CA GLN A 135 9.56 -18.70 6.64
C GLN A 135 8.07 -18.47 6.43
N VAL A 136 7.75 -17.47 5.62
CA VAL A 136 6.38 -17.16 5.20
C VAL A 136 6.25 -17.45 3.71
N GLU A 137 5.32 -18.31 3.34
CA GLU A 137 5.06 -18.63 1.95
C GLU A 137 4.36 -17.48 1.22
N PRO A 138 4.62 -17.30 -0.10
CA PRO A 138 3.95 -16.28 -0.88
C PRO A 138 2.47 -16.62 -1.12
N LEU A 139 1.59 -15.62 -1.01
CA LEU A 139 0.15 -15.77 -1.23
C LEU A 139 -0.19 -16.20 -2.66
N ASN A 140 0.60 -15.80 -3.65
CA ASN A 140 0.39 -16.08 -5.08
C ASN A 140 -1.02 -15.71 -5.58
N ALA A 141 -1.56 -14.59 -5.11
CA ALA A 141 -2.94 -14.16 -5.38
C ALA A 141 -3.24 -14.03 -6.88
N LEU A 142 -2.34 -13.41 -7.63
CA LEU A 142 -2.46 -13.27 -9.08
C LEU A 142 -2.41 -14.64 -9.78
N ARG A 143 -1.48 -15.50 -9.40
CA ARG A 143 -1.32 -16.84 -10.00
C ARG A 143 -2.57 -17.69 -9.77
N ARG A 144 -3.15 -17.63 -8.57
CA ARG A 144 -4.39 -18.33 -8.21
C ARG A 144 -5.58 -17.89 -9.08
N ASP A 145 -5.75 -16.59 -9.30
CA ASP A 145 -6.85 -16.02 -10.05
C ASP A 145 -6.56 -15.79 -11.54
N GLU A 146 -5.38 -16.18 -12.03
CA GLU A 146 -4.93 -15.92 -13.40
C GLU A 146 -5.85 -16.48 -14.49
N LYS A 147 -6.31 -17.72 -14.33
CA LYS A 147 -7.25 -18.36 -15.28
C LYS A 147 -8.54 -17.55 -15.37
N ARG A 148 -9.05 -17.08 -14.22
CA ARG A 148 -10.24 -16.24 -14.14
C ARG A 148 -10.02 -14.89 -14.79
N LEU A 149 -8.89 -14.25 -14.53
CA LEU A 149 -8.51 -12.96 -15.11
C LEU A 149 -8.44 -13.05 -16.65
N LYS A 150 -7.69 -14.01 -17.19
CA LYS A 150 -7.58 -14.28 -18.64
C LYS A 150 -8.95 -14.51 -19.28
N ARG A 151 -9.83 -15.27 -18.61
CA ARG A 151 -11.20 -15.50 -19.10
C ARG A 151 -12.02 -14.22 -19.18
N GLN A 152 -11.92 -13.32 -18.17
CA GLN A 152 -12.63 -12.05 -18.19
C GLN A 152 -12.08 -11.08 -19.26
N GLN A 153 -10.75 -11.07 -19.46
CA GLN A 153 -10.11 -10.29 -20.51
C GLN A 153 -10.57 -10.73 -21.91
N LYS A 154 -10.51 -12.02 -22.22
CA LYS A 154 -11.01 -12.57 -23.50
C LYS A 154 -12.49 -12.23 -23.74
N LYS A 155 -13.32 -12.26 -22.68
CA LYS A 155 -14.74 -11.86 -22.79
C LYS A 155 -14.87 -10.36 -23.08
N LEU A 156 -13.99 -9.52 -22.55
CA LEU A 156 -13.99 -8.08 -22.78
C LEU A 156 -13.59 -7.75 -24.23
N GLU A 157 -12.57 -8.41 -24.76
CA GLU A 157 -12.08 -8.23 -26.14
C GLU A 157 -13.18 -8.51 -27.19
N ARG A 158 -14.04 -9.49 -26.92
CA ARG A 158 -15.17 -9.87 -27.80
C ARG A 158 -16.36 -8.92 -27.72
N LYS A 159 -16.32 -7.87 -26.90
CA LYS A 159 -17.41 -6.92 -26.73
C LYS A 159 -17.16 -5.66 -27.54
N GLU A 160 -18.17 -5.20 -28.22
CA GLU A 160 -18.16 -3.96 -29.00
C GLU A 160 -17.81 -2.75 -28.12
N LYS A 161 -16.89 -1.90 -28.60
CA LYS A 161 -16.45 -0.68 -27.91
C LYS A 161 -17.64 0.27 -27.75
N GLY A 162 -17.83 0.82 -26.54
CA GLY A 162 -18.93 1.74 -26.22
C GLY A 162 -20.21 1.05 -25.76
N SER A 163 -20.43 -0.23 -26.05
CA SER A 163 -21.68 -0.93 -25.71
C SER A 163 -21.92 -1.04 -24.19
N LYS A 164 -23.19 -1.11 -23.79
CA LYS A 164 -23.61 -1.35 -22.38
C LYS A 164 -23.05 -2.69 -21.86
N ASN A 165 -22.98 -3.70 -22.72
CA ASN A 165 -22.42 -5.00 -22.36
C ASN A 165 -20.92 -4.96 -22.11
N ARG A 166 -20.16 -4.15 -22.87
CA ARG A 166 -18.74 -3.91 -22.61
C ARG A 166 -18.54 -3.21 -21.27
N LYS A 167 -19.33 -2.19 -20.93
CA LYS A 167 -19.27 -1.50 -19.63
C LYS A 167 -19.48 -2.48 -18.46
N LYS A 168 -20.49 -3.37 -18.55
CA LYS A 168 -20.71 -4.43 -17.56
C LYS A 168 -19.53 -5.40 -17.46
N GLN A 169 -18.91 -5.74 -18.58
CA GLN A 169 -17.76 -6.65 -18.60
C GLN A 169 -16.48 -5.99 -18.00
N ILE A 170 -16.26 -4.69 -18.24
CA ILE A 170 -15.21 -3.92 -17.60
C ILE A 170 -15.34 -4.00 -16.07
N LEU A 171 -16.53 -3.77 -15.53
CA LEU A 171 -16.78 -3.88 -14.09
C LEU A 171 -16.48 -5.28 -13.54
N ARG A 172 -16.82 -6.34 -14.29
CA ARG A 172 -16.47 -7.71 -13.88
C ARG A 172 -14.96 -7.93 -13.83
N LEU A 173 -14.24 -7.43 -14.82
CA LEU A 173 -12.78 -7.50 -14.86
C LEU A 173 -12.16 -6.70 -13.72
N GLN A 174 -12.63 -5.47 -13.48
CA GLN A 174 -12.17 -4.63 -12.37
C GLN A 174 -12.39 -5.31 -11.01
N LYS A 175 -13.52 -6.00 -10.80
CA LYS A 175 -13.78 -6.77 -9.58
C LYS A 175 -12.76 -7.90 -9.36
N VAL A 176 -12.29 -8.56 -10.42
CA VAL A 176 -11.26 -9.59 -10.29
C VAL A 176 -9.93 -8.96 -9.89
N HIS A 177 -9.54 -7.86 -10.53
CA HIS A 177 -8.34 -7.11 -10.13
C HIS A 177 -8.42 -6.61 -8.70
N GLN A 178 -9.58 -6.10 -8.28
CA GLN A 178 -9.82 -5.65 -6.89
C GLN A 178 -9.61 -6.80 -5.91
N GLN A 179 -10.18 -7.97 -6.15
CA GLN A 179 -10.03 -9.14 -5.29
C GLN A 179 -8.56 -9.59 -5.13
N ILE A 180 -7.80 -9.60 -6.24
CA ILE A 180 -6.37 -9.93 -6.21
C ILE A 180 -5.59 -8.91 -5.38
N ARG A 181 -5.84 -7.61 -5.60
CA ARG A 181 -5.20 -6.52 -4.86
C ARG A 181 -5.54 -6.58 -3.37
N ASP A 182 -6.82 -6.74 -3.04
CA ASP A 182 -7.29 -6.74 -1.66
C ASP A 182 -6.73 -7.94 -0.88
N ALA A 183 -6.68 -9.13 -1.51
CA ALA A 183 -6.06 -10.31 -0.91
C ALA A 183 -4.57 -10.10 -0.61
N ARG A 184 -3.81 -9.49 -1.55
CA ARG A 184 -2.40 -9.15 -1.35
C ARG A 184 -2.22 -8.12 -0.25
N THR A 185 -3.06 -7.09 -0.24
CA THR A 185 -3.00 -6.04 0.79
C THR A 185 -3.29 -6.60 2.18
N ASP A 186 -4.32 -7.44 2.33
CA ASP A 186 -4.65 -8.12 3.59
C ASP A 186 -3.49 -9.01 4.07
N PHE A 187 -2.89 -9.78 3.17
CA PHE A 187 -1.74 -10.62 3.47
C PHE A 187 -0.55 -9.78 3.97
N ASN A 188 -0.19 -8.71 3.25
CA ASN A 188 0.90 -7.82 3.66
C ASN A 188 0.60 -7.14 5.00
N HIS A 189 -0.66 -6.77 5.26
CA HIS A 189 -1.07 -6.23 6.56
C HIS A 189 -0.87 -7.23 7.69
N LYS A 190 -1.25 -8.49 7.50
CA LYS A 190 -1.10 -9.56 8.49
C LYS A 190 0.37 -9.82 8.80
N VAL A 191 1.19 -10.01 7.76
CA VAL A 191 2.63 -10.27 7.90
C VAL A 191 3.32 -9.09 8.58
N SER A 192 3.15 -7.86 8.08
CA SER A 192 3.79 -6.69 8.67
C SER A 192 3.33 -6.41 10.10
N THR A 193 2.07 -6.72 10.46
CA THR A 193 1.59 -6.57 11.83
C THR A 193 2.22 -7.61 12.76
N ALA A 194 2.33 -8.86 12.31
CA ALA A 194 2.98 -9.92 13.09
C ALA A 194 4.44 -9.54 13.38
N ILE A 195 5.20 -9.15 12.35
CA ILE A 195 6.60 -8.72 12.49
C ILE A 195 6.71 -7.54 13.46
N ALA A 196 5.93 -6.47 13.26
CA ALA A 196 6.00 -5.27 14.10
C ALA A 196 5.57 -5.51 15.54
N LYS A 197 4.77 -6.55 15.83
CA LYS A 197 4.42 -6.94 17.20
C LYS A 197 5.55 -7.69 17.91
N HIS A 198 6.32 -8.48 17.16
CA HIS A 198 7.33 -9.36 17.76
C HIS A 198 8.69 -8.70 17.94
N TYR A 199 9.11 -7.84 16.99
CA TYR A 199 10.48 -7.34 16.94
C TYR A 199 10.57 -5.85 17.21
N GLY A 200 11.61 -5.45 17.95
CA GLY A 200 11.94 -4.05 18.27
C GLY A 200 12.81 -3.39 17.23
N THR A 201 13.58 -4.17 16.46
CA THR A 201 14.39 -3.70 15.32
C THR A 201 14.25 -4.68 14.19
N VAL A 202 13.93 -4.18 13.01
CA VAL A 202 13.77 -4.98 11.79
C VAL A 202 14.75 -4.49 10.74
N VAL A 203 15.53 -5.39 10.17
CA VAL A 203 16.54 -5.12 9.14
C VAL A 203 16.06 -5.71 7.83
N ILE A 204 15.96 -4.91 6.77
CA ILE A 204 15.56 -5.33 5.42
C ILE A 204 16.59 -4.87 4.37
N GLU A 205 16.62 -5.51 3.22
CA GLU A 205 17.44 -5.08 2.08
C GLU A 205 16.70 -4.01 1.23
N ASP A 206 17.45 -3.01 0.71
CA ASP A 206 16.95 -2.09 -0.31
C ASP A 206 16.89 -2.80 -1.67
N LEU A 207 15.77 -3.45 -1.97
CA LEU A 207 15.58 -4.14 -3.24
C LEU A 207 15.25 -3.16 -4.37
N ASN A 208 16.01 -3.24 -5.47
CA ASN A 208 15.64 -2.54 -6.71
C ASN A 208 14.47 -3.22 -7.42
N ILE A 209 13.26 -3.07 -6.87
CA ILE A 209 12.05 -3.71 -7.37
C ILE A 209 11.78 -3.32 -8.83
N GLN A 210 12.00 -2.06 -9.21
CA GLN A 210 11.81 -1.59 -10.58
C GLN A 210 12.79 -2.27 -11.56
N GLY A 211 14.07 -2.35 -11.20
CA GLY A 211 15.05 -3.06 -12.01
C GLY A 211 14.76 -4.56 -12.11
N MET A 212 14.33 -5.19 -11.02
CA MET A 212 13.95 -6.60 -11.02
C MET A 212 12.71 -6.88 -11.90
N GLN A 213 11.78 -5.93 -12.01
CA GLN A 213 10.59 -6.04 -12.87
C GLN A 213 10.91 -5.93 -14.38
N GLN A 214 12.09 -5.47 -14.75
CA GLN A 214 12.53 -5.49 -16.17
C GLN A 214 12.80 -6.91 -16.66
N ASN A 215 13.08 -7.85 -15.77
CA ASN A 215 13.19 -9.27 -16.11
C ASN A 215 11.79 -9.87 -16.33
N HIS A 216 11.42 -10.11 -17.61
CA HIS A 216 10.11 -10.61 -18.01
C HIS A 216 9.70 -11.94 -17.33
N HIS A 217 10.65 -12.80 -17.00
CA HIS A 217 10.38 -14.07 -16.32
C HIS A 217 9.97 -13.88 -14.85
N LEU A 218 10.49 -12.85 -14.20
CA LEU A 218 10.27 -12.60 -12.78
C LEU A 218 9.26 -11.49 -12.51
N ALA A 219 9.04 -10.57 -13.45
CA ALA A 219 8.20 -9.38 -13.31
C ALA A 219 6.83 -9.67 -12.72
N LYS A 220 6.18 -10.72 -13.20
CA LYS A 220 4.85 -11.12 -12.73
C LYS A 220 4.88 -11.58 -11.27
N SER A 221 5.84 -12.41 -10.89
CA SER A 221 5.99 -12.89 -9.51
C SER A 221 6.33 -11.74 -8.56
N ILE A 222 7.26 -10.88 -8.93
CA ILE A 222 7.67 -9.70 -8.15
C ILE A 222 6.48 -8.75 -7.94
N THR A 223 5.70 -8.51 -8.98
CA THR A 223 4.49 -7.67 -8.89
C THR A 223 3.44 -8.29 -7.96
N ASP A 224 3.31 -9.63 -7.98
CA ASP A 224 2.34 -10.33 -7.12
C ASP A 224 2.74 -10.31 -5.63
N LEU A 225 4.03 -10.30 -5.33
CA LEU A 225 4.54 -10.28 -3.95
C LEU A 225 4.27 -8.94 -3.24
N GLY A 226 4.42 -7.82 -3.93
CA GLY A 226 4.11 -6.50 -3.36
C GLY A 226 5.08 -6.06 -2.25
N TRP A 227 6.37 -6.35 -2.38
CA TRP A 227 7.42 -6.03 -1.40
C TRP A 227 7.52 -4.54 -1.07
N PHE A 228 7.33 -3.65 -2.06
CA PHE A 228 7.28 -2.21 -1.81
C PHE A 228 6.19 -1.86 -0.78
N GLN A 229 5.01 -2.47 -0.93
CA GLN A 229 3.90 -2.26 0.01
C GLN A 229 4.22 -2.82 1.39
N LEU A 230 4.86 -3.99 1.47
CA LEU A 230 5.32 -4.57 2.73
C LEU A 230 6.30 -3.65 3.46
N GLY A 231 7.33 -3.15 2.76
CA GLY A 231 8.31 -2.21 3.32
C GLY A 231 7.65 -0.96 3.90
N LYS A 232 6.73 -0.35 3.14
CA LYS A 232 5.96 0.80 3.63
C LYS A 232 5.07 0.47 4.83
N MET A 233 4.49 -0.72 4.88
CA MET A 233 3.70 -1.14 6.03
C MET A 233 4.55 -1.41 7.27
N LEU A 234 5.75 -1.94 7.11
CA LEU A 234 6.71 -2.11 8.21
C LEU A 234 7.15 -0.76 8.76
N GLU A 235 7.50 0.19 7.87
CA GLU A 235 7.96 1.52 8.24
C GLU A 235 6.98 2.22 9.22
N TYR A 236 5.71 2.36 8.84
CA TYR A 236 4.77 3.07 9.72
C TYR A 236 4.33 2.25 10.93
N LYS A 237 4.23 0.90 10.83
CA LYS A 237 3.80 0.07 11.96
C LYS A 237 4.87 -0.06 13.04
N LEU A 238 6.15 -0.11 12.65
CA LEU A 238 7.27 -0.04 13.58
C LEU A 238 7.34 1.35 14.20
N GLY A 239 7.17 2.42 13.40
CA GLY A 239 7.11 3.79 13.91
C GLY A 239 6.02 3.97 14.97
N TRP A 240 4.82 3.42 14.79
CA TRP A 240 3.75 3.46 15.80
C TRP A 240 4.12 2.77 17.11
N ARG A 241 5.06 1.82 17.07
CA ARG A 241 5.54 1.06 18.23
C ARG A 241 6.86 1.57 18.80
N LYS A 242 7.35 2.72 18.32
CA LYS A 242 8.68 3.25 18.67
C LYS A 242 9.79 2.21 18.41
N ALA A 243 9.58 1.33 17.43
CA ALA A 243 10.51 0.32 16.94
C ALA A 243 11.23 0.83 15.69
N GLU A 244 12.33 0.19 15.32
CA GLU A 244 13.23 0.68 14.28
C GLU A 244 13.18 -0.20 13.02
N LEU A 245 13.19 0.44 11.84
CA LEU A 245 13.40 -0.20 10.55
C LEU A 245 14.74 0.24 9.98
N ILE A 246 15.66 -0.70 9.84
CA ILE A 246 16.98 -0.47 9.25
C ILE A 246 16.97 -1.05 7.83
N THR A 247 17.38 -0.24 6.86
CA THR A 247 17.50 -0.69 5.47
C THR A 247 18.97 -0.83 5.10
N ILE A 248 19.40 -2.03 4.72
CA ILE A 248 20.78 -2.30 4.29
C ILE A 248 20.91 -1.91 2.81
N GLY A 249 22.06 -1.30 2.47
CA GLY A 249 22.35 -0.88 1.10
C GLY A 249 22.42 -2.06 0.13
N ARG A 250 22.07 -1.81 -1.14
CA ARG A 250 22.03 -2.83 -2.22
C ARG A 250 23.34 -3.53 -2.49
N PHE A 251 24.45 -2.88 -2.16
CA PHE A 251 25.80 -3.36 -2.45
C PHE A 251 26.51 -3.92 -1.23
N ASP A 252 25.83 -3.91 -0.08
CA ASP A 252 26.38 -4.54 1.12
C ASP A 252 26.42 -6.05 0.93
N PRO A 253 27.56 -6.70 1.14
CA PRO A 253 27.74 -8.13 0.83
C PRO A 253 27.10 -9.03 1.89
N SER A 254 25.82 -8.83 2.18
CA SER A 254 25.07 -9.53 3.22
C SER A 254 25.14 -11.06 3.09
N SER A 255 25.11 -11.59 1.85
CA SER A 255 25.18 -13.03 1.58
C SER A 255 26.60 -13.61 1.56
N LYS A 256 27.64 -12.78 1.45
CA LYS A 256 29.06 -13.18 1.38
C LYS A 256 29.82 -12.92 2.68
N LEU A 257 29.24 -12.15 3.59
CA LEU A 257 29.83 -11.80 4.87
C LEU A 257 29.60 -12.92 5.88
N CYS A 258 30.68 -13.40 6.50
CA CYS A 258 30.57 -14.34 7.61
C CYS A 258 30.12 -13.63 8.88
N SER A 259 28.98 -14.02 9.44
CA SER A 259 28.43 -13.43 10.68
C SER A 259 29.30 -13.65 11.92
N ASN A 260 30.22 -14.63 11.87
CA ASN A 260 31.06 -14.98 13.01
C ASN A 260 32.43 -14.27 13.01
N CYS A 261 33.04 -14.07 11.85
CA CYS A 261 34.40 -13.50 11.76
C CYS A 261 34.51 -12.26 10.88
N GLY A 262 33.41 -11.78 10.26
CA GLY A 262 33.40 -10.62 9.39
C GLY A 262 34.14 -10.77 8.07
N ASN A 263 34.64 -11.98 7.72
CA ASN A 263 35.37 -12.20 6.47
C ASN A 263 34.42 -12.30 5.29
N ILE A 264 34.77 -11.68 4.16
CA ILE A 264 33.99 -11.70 2.92
C ILE A 264 34.51 -12.79 2.00
N LYS A 265 33.69 -13.77 1.69
CA LYS A 265 34.02 -14.84 0.75
C LYS A 265 33.61 -14.47 -0.67
N HIS A 266 34.58 -14.03 -1.47
CA HIS A 266 34.35 -13.56 -2.84
C HIS A 266 33.89 -14.67 -3.80
N ASP A 267 34.30 -15.91 -3.59
CA ASP A 267 34.06 -17.06 -4.47
C ASP A 267 32.81 -17.88 -4.12
N LEU A 268 31.84 -17.28 -3.41
CA LEU A 268 30.63 -17.98 -3.01
C LEU A 268 29.74 -18.21 -4.24
N LYS A 269 29.56 -19.48 -4.64
CA LYS A 269 28.64 -19.85 -5.73
C LYS A 269 27.18 -19.60 -5.29
N LEU A 270 26.34 -19.11 -6.20
CA LEU A 270 24.91 -18.83 -5.97
C LEU A 270 24.09 -20.05 -5.48
N SER A 271 24.62 -21.26 -5.64
CA SER A 271 24.03 -22.50 -5.13
C SER A 271 24.25 -22.72 -3.62
N LEU A 272 25.23 -22.05 -3.00
CA LEU A 272 25.56 -22.16 -1.60
C LEU A 272 24.94 -20.96 -0.84
N ARG A 273 23.83 -21.23 -0.15
CA ARG A 273 23.07 -20.18 0.56
C ARG A 273 23.54 -19.90 1.98
N CYS A 274 24.51 -20.62 2.49
CA CYS A 274 25.03 -20.46 3.84
C CYS A 274 26.52 -20.78 3.88
N LEU A 275 27.30 -19.92 4.53
CA LEU A 275 28.67 -20.20 4.93
C LEU A 275 28.61 -21.22 6.10
N ARG A 276 28.75 -22.50 5.80
CA ARG A 276 29.03 -23.50 6.85
C ARG A 276 30.41 -23.19 7.40
N SER A 277 30.46 -22.74 8.63
CA SER A 277 31.62 -22.51 9.51
C SER A 277 32.91 -22.02 8.84
N CYS A 278 33.38 -20.85 9.26
CA CYS A 278 34.80 -20.52 9.10
C CYS A 278 35.57 -21.53 9.96
N ASN A 279 36.09 -22.60 9.33
CA ASN A 279 37.18 -23.32 9.93
C ASN A 279 38.36 -22.33 10.04
N ARG A 280 38.63 -21.83 11.23
CA ARG A 280 39.93 -21.27 11.53
C ARG A 280 40.94 -22.40 11.43
N GLN A 281 41.52 -22.59 10.27
CA GLN A 281 42.87 -23.06 10.19
C GLN A 281 43.73 -21.80 10.29
N GLY A 282 44.06 -21.43 11.51
CA GLY A 282 45.15 -20.52 11.78
C GLY A 282 46.48 -21.19 11.51
N PRO A 283 47.56 -20.38 11.33
CA PRO A 283 48.89 -20.89 11.11
C PRO A 283 49.37 -21.70 12.28
#